data_3de1bad3a3a351a44f164ca4365d8883
#
_entry.id   3de1bad3a3a351a44f164ca4365d8883
#
_cell.length_a   1.000
_cell.length_b   1.000
_cell.length_c   1.000
_cell.angle_alpha   90.00
_cell.angle_beta   90.00
_cell.angle_gamma   90.00
#
_symmetry.space_group_name_H-M   'P 1'
#
loop_
_entity.id
_entity.type
_entity.pdbx_description
1 polymer ?
#
loop_
_entity_poly.entity_id
_entity_poly.type
_entity_poly.pdbx_seq_one_letter_code
_entity_poly.pdbx_strand_id
1 'polypeptide(L)'
;MKKFKKAMALSLALAMGLSLVACGDKKEETTTEATTTEATTTEAAATDDATADDASASNAEVSLPMPAEDSDPIYVYSWNTELGDRLQYVKDKYPQYADLIQYENLGLSGTSDEYKSAIENAIANGGDKVPSIIACDDDVALYFLNSEAIVPVEDLGITADMYSNAYQYTVDYATIDGKLKGMCWQATPGCFIYRTDIAKEVLGTDDPAKVQEYVKDWDTFLDTAETMKQAGYKMLSGPSDAKKPIIDQRTSAWVENDTVNIDPVITEYLEFAKKLYDGEYTNNNAQWSDGWNTDFTADVFGYFGCTWFTYWSINDKEGSETYGKRNMCQGPTTYHWGGTYLGVTDQCPNKELAALVLYTLCCDTDTMYKLSDETLDFVNNKAAVEKLIADGKGESPVLGGANPLQTWADNAEKINLQYATEYDSTFNGYLDNASEAYNSGELKTVDDAVAKIKELIKDGYQNLTVE
;
A
#
# COMPACT_ATOMS: atom_id res chain seq x y z
N MET A 1 -1.63 51.54 12.40
CA MET A 1 -1.19 51.55 13.82
C MET A 1 -0.94 50.10 14.21
N LYS A 2 0.31 49.80 14.21
CA LYS A 2 1.19 49.40 15.31
C LYS A 2 0.86 48.05 15.94
N LYS A 3 1.69 47.08 15.62
CA LYS A 3 2.44 46.19 16.51
C LYS A 3 1.67 45.01 17.14
N PHE A 4 1.97 43.77 16.71
CA PHE A 4 2.74 42.84 17.56
C PHE A 4 3.46 41.82 16.68
N LYS A 5 4.76 42.00 16.56
CA LYS A 5 5.76 40.97 16.22
C LYS A 5 6.33 40.47 17.53
N LYS A 6 6.62 39.17 17.55
CA LYS A 6 7.61 38.41 18.34
C LYS A 6 6.94 37.16 18.89
N ALA A 7 7.41 36.03 18.77
CA ALA A 7 8.63 35.34 18.45
C ALA A 7 8.50 33.96 19.11
N MET A 8 8.80 32.93 18.41
CA MET A 8 9.50 31.79 19.01
C MET A 8 10.10 30.98 17.87
N ALA A 9 11.32 31.37 17.57
CA ALA A 9 12.31 30.48 16.97
C ALA A 9 13.16 29.94 18.12
N LEU A 10 13.72 28.78 17.89
CA LEU A 10 14.80 28.15 18.62
C LEU A 10 14.42 26.96 19.51
N SER A 11 14.66 25.77 18.99
CA SER A 11 15.63 24.85 19.61
C SER A 11 15.93 23.72 18.64
N LEU A 12 16.83 23.99 17.73
CA LEU A 12 17.63 22.99 17.01
C LEU A 12 19.05 23.16 17.53
N ALA A 13 19.57 22.25 18.32
CA ALA A 13 21.01 22.09 18.53
C ALA A 13 21.33 20.69 19.07
N LEU A 14 22.00 19.95 18.23
CA LEU A 14 23.27 19.26 18.47
C LEU A 14 23.33 18.17 19.55
N ALA A 15 23.56 16.97 19.06
CA ALA A 15 24.59 16.10 19.64
C ALA A 15 25.24 15.26 18.53
N MET A 16 26.24 15.84 17.85
CA MET A 16 27.32 15.08 17.28
C MET A 16 28.34 14.82 18.39
N GLY A 17 28.60 13.57 18.68
CA GLY A 17 29.65 13.13 19.56
C GLY A 17 30.49 12.05 18.90
N LEU A 18 31.60 12.47 18.34
CA LEU A 18 32.70 11.64 17.89
C LEU A 18 33.24 10.75 19.00
N SER A 19 33.55 9.49 18.70
CA SER A 19 34.72 8.83 19.27
C SER A 19 35.31 7.83 18.30
N LEU A 20 36.39 8.26 17.68
CA LEU A 20 37.48 7.44 17.14
C LEU A 20 38.31 6.88 18.28
N VAL A 21 38.84 5.68 18.13
CA VAL A 21 40.17 5.13 18.48
C VAL A 21 40.04 3.61 18.36
N ALA A 22 40.56 2.97 17.39
CA ALA A 22 41.94 2.67 16.95
C ALA A 22 42.50 1.37 17.55
N CYS A 23 42.89 0.52 16.61
CA CYS A 23 44.04 -0.40 16.58
C CYS A 23 44.12 -1.63 17.51
N GLY A 24 44.37 -2.76 16.86
CA GLY A 24 45.26 -3.78 17.43
C GLY A 24 45.04 -5.21 16.89
N ASP A 25 45.65 -5.49 15.78
CA ASP A 25 46.49 -6.64 15.38
C ASP A 25 46.26 -8.08 15.86
N LYS A 26 46.32 -8.96 14.83
CA LYS A 26 46.97 -10.26 14.66
C LYS A 26 46.20 -11.57 14.85
N LYS A 27 46.04 -12.19 13.68
CA LYS A 27 46.45 -13.56 13.25
C LYS A 27 46.21 -14.74 14.20
N GLU A 28 45.47 -15.73 13.68
CA GLU A 28 46.09 -17.02 13.34
C GLU A 28 45.10 -17.88 12.50
N GLU A 29 45.65 -18.43 11.42
CA GLU A 29 45.09 -19.44 10.55
C GLU A 29 45.02 -20.80 11.26
N THR A 30 43.97 -21.57 10.98
CA THR A 30 44.11 -23.02 10.96
C THR A 30 43.19 -23.62 9.90
N THR A 31 43.81 -24.06 8.84
CA THR A 31 43.32 -24.99 7.83
C THR A 31 43.04 -26.37 8.43
N THR A 32 41.96 -27.01 8.03
CA THR A 32 41.91 -28.47 7.92
C THR A 32 41.07 -28.88 6.73
N GLU A 33 41.72 -29.64 5.85
CA GLU A 33 41.22 -30.23 4.61
C GLU A 33 40.26 -31.42 4.82
N ALA A 34 39.38 -31.53 3.82
CA ALA A 34 38.97 -32.71 3.05
C ALA A 34 38.46 -34.00 3.75
N THR A 35 37.33 -34.45 3.29
CA THR A 35 37.31 -35.77 2.61
C THR A 35 36.03 -35.94 1.78
N THR A 36 36.21 -36.12 0.50
CA THR A 36 35.31 -36.62 -0.55
C THR A 36 34.91 -38.06 -0.27
N THR A 37 33.67 -38.44 -0.50
CA THR A 37 33.32 -39.82 -0.86
C THR A 37 32.27 -39.84 -1.94
N GLU A 38 32.65 -40.22 -3.14
CA GLU A 38 31.81 -40.65 -4.27
C GLU A 38 31.16 -42.01 -3.95
N ALA A 39 29.93 -42.19 -4.40
CA ALA A 39 29.40 -43.52 -4.67
C ALA A 39 28.40 -43.43 -5.83
N THR A 40 28.67 -44.23 -6.77
CA THR A 40 28.28 -44.42 -8.17
C THR A 40 26.91 -45.09 -8.34
N THR A 41 26.15 -44.58 -9.35
CA THR A 41 25.26 -45.24 -10.33
C THR A 41 24.44 -46.47 -10.02
N THR A 42 23.16 -46.47 -10.38
CA THR A 42 22.63 -47.45 -11.36
C THR A 42 21.39 -46.87 -12.10
N GLU A 43 21.45 -46.98 -13.45
CA GLU A 43 20.37 -46.76 -14.41
C GLU A 43 19.26 -47.81 -14.29
N ALA A 44 18.01 -47.38 -14.53
CA ALA A 44 17.03 -48.23 -15.22
C ALA A 44 16.05 -47.33 -15.96
N ALA A 45 16.07 -47.45 -17.27
CA ALA A 45 15.14 -46.85 -18.21
C ALA A 45 13.78 -47.55 -18.21
N ALA A 46 12.70 -46.79 -18.32
CA ALA A 46 11.47 -47.21 -18.98
C ALA A 46 10.72 -45.98 -19.50
N THR A 47 10.51 -45.97 -20.77
CA THR A 47 9.72 -45.11 -21.61
C THR A 47 8.25 -45.13 -21.20
N ASP A 48 7.55 -43.96 -21.15
CA ASP A 48 6.32 -43.77 -21.91
C ASP A 48 5.99 -42.28 -22.12
N ASP A 49 5.57 -42.06 -23.32
CA ASP A 49 5.26 -40.83 -24.03
C ASP A 49 3.90 -40.27 -23.51
N ALA A 50 3.89 -39.07 -22.96
CA ALA A 50 2.70 -38.24 -22.87
C ALA A 50 3.11 -36.79 -23.10
N THR A 51 2.84 -36.35 -24.32
CA THR A 51 2.92 -34.96 -24.76
C THR A 51 2.12 -34.07 -23.80
N ALA A 52 2.82 -33.32 -22.93
CA ALA A 52 2.28 -32.14 -22.30
C ALA A 52 2.43 -30.98 -23.31
N ASP A 53 1.31 -30.44 -23.74
CA ASP A 53 1.26 -29.17 -24.47
C ASP A 53 1.94 -28.11 -23.60
N ASP A 54 3.14 -27.73 -24.02
CA ASP A 54 3.87 -26.57 -23.54
C ASP A 54 3.12 -25.34 -24.07
N ALA A 55 2.22 -24.78 -23.22
CA ALA A 55 1.67 -23.46 -23.42
C ALA A 55 2.77 -22.44 -23.14
N SER A 56 3.74 -22.38 -24.02
CA SER A 56 4.62 -21.26 -24.22
C SER A 56 3.74 -20.08 -24.60
N ALA A 57 3.35 -19.26 -23.61
CA ALA A 57 2.84 -17.93 -23.86
C ALA A 57 3.92 -17.21 -24.68
N SER A 58 3.63 -17.01 -25.96
CA SER A 58 4.48 -16.24 -26.86
C SER A 58 4.59 -14.84 -26.26
N ASN A 59 5.76 -14.48 -25.71
CA ASN A 59 6.17 -13.11 -25.55
C ASN A 59 6.19 -12.48 -26.96
N ALA A 60 5.04 -12.01 -27.44
CA ALA A 60 5.01 -11.02 -28.49
C ALA A 60 5.80 -9.84 -27.92
N GLU A 61 6.91 -9.48 -28.52
CA GLU A 61 7.69 -8.31 -28.19
C GLU A 61 6.76 -7.09 -28.31
N VAL A 62 6.20 -6.67 -27.18
CA VAL A 62 5.34 -5.50 -27.08
C VAL A 62 6.25 -4.31 -27.25
N SER A 63 6.26 -3.71 -28.44
CA SER A 63 7.15 -2.58 -28.71
C SER A 63 6.40 -1.26 -28.58
N LEU A 64 6.67 -0.55 -27.49
CA LEU A 64 6.41 0.89 -27.44
C LEU A 64 7.38 1.60 -28.40
N PRO A 65 6.96 2.73 -29.00
CA PRO A 65 7.87 3.63 -29.69
C PRO A 65 9.01 4.05 -28.74
N MET A 66 10.26 3.88 -29.16
CA MET A 66 11.38 4.30 -28.35
C MET A 66 11.61 5.79 -28.53
N PRO A 67 11.78 6.58 -27.43
CA PRO A 67 12.07 8.00 -27.53
C PRO A 67 13.41 8.25 -28.23
N ALA A 68 13.55 9.40 -28.87
CA ALA A 68 14.85 9.82 -29.40
C ALA A 68 15.81 10.15 -28.24
N GLU A 69 17.11 9.81 -28.41
CA GLU A 69 18.12 10.06 -27.35
C GLU A 69 18.36 11.55 -27.06
N ASP A 70 18.03 12.43 -28.02
CA ASP A 70 18.12 13.88 -27.92
C ASP A 70 16.76 14.55 -27.67
N SER A 71 15.76 13.77 -27.23
CA SER A 71 14.42 14.28 -26.92
C SER A 71 14.39 15.09 -25.61
N ASP A 72 13.31 15.81 -25.39
CA ASP A 72 13.13 16.63 -24.18
C ASP A 72 13.10 15.77 -22.91
N PRO A 73 13.64 16.28 -21.78
CA PRO A 73 13.54 15.62 -20.49
C PRO A 73 12.11 15.61 -19.97
N ILE A 74 11.79 14.61 -19.16
CA ILE A 74 10.57 14.53 -18.38
C ILE A 74 10.84 14.80 -16.91
N TYR A 75 9.87 15.38 -16.22
CA TYR A 75 9.89 15.63 -14.79
C TYR A 75 8.84 14.78 -14.09
N VAL A 76 9.30 13.93 -13.16
CA VAL A 76 8.46 13.03 -12.36
C VAL A 76 8.33 13.60 -10.96
N TYR A 77 7.13 13.97 -10.57
CA TYR A 77 6.82 14.60 -9.29
C TYR A 77 6.24 13.58 -8.31
N SER A 78 6.73 13.60 -7.08
CA SER A 78 6.22 12.77 -6.00
C SER A 78 6.36 13.47 -4.64
N TRP A 79 5.75 12.89 -3.63
CA TRP A 79 5.76 13.42 -2.25
C TRP A 79 6.92 12.92 -1.39
N ASN A 80 7.54 11.76 -1.71
CA ASN A 80 8.59 11.13 -0.95
C ASN A 80 9.71 10.60 -1.87
N THR A 81 10.65 9.82 -1.37
CA THR A 81 11.79 9.30 -2.15
C THR A 81 11.50 8.00 -2.88
N GLU A 82 10.43 7.29 -2.54
CA GLU A 82 10.16 5.93 -3.01
C GLU A 82 10.15 5.83 -4.54
N LEU A 83 9.36 6.67 -5.22
CA LEU A 83 9.32 6.66 -6.68
C LEU A 83 10.68 6.97 -7.30
N GLY A 84 11.47 7.85 -6.67
CA GLY A 84 12.84 8.14 -7.10
C GLY A 84 13.72 6.88 -7.12
N ASP A 85 13.61 6.04 -6.09
CA ASP A 85 14.32 4.76 -6.01
C ASP A 85 13.77 3.77 -7.06
N ARG A 86 12.46 3.76 -7.33
CA ARG A 86 11.84 2.92 -8.37
C ARG A 86 12.28 3.35 -9.79
N LEU A 87 12.45 4.64 -10.05
CA LEU A 87 12.96 5.14 -11.33
C LEU A 87 14.37 4.65 -11.65
N GLN A 88 15.16 4.22 -10.65
CA GLN A 88 16.47 3.65 -10.90
C GLN A 88 16.39 2.38 -11.75
N TYR A 89 15.35 1.54 -11.59
CA TYR A 89 15.14 0.36 -12.44
C TYR A 89 14.95 0.71 -13.91
N VAL A 90 14.27 1.83 -14.19
CA VAL A 90 14.10 2.34 -15.57
C VAL A 90 15.44 2.84 -16.11
N LYS A 91 16.18 3.63 -15.32
CA LYS A 91 17.48 4.17 -15.70
C LYS A 91 18.53 3.09 -15.94
N ASP A 92 18.53 2.04 -15.14
CA ASP A 92 19.42 0.89 -15.30
C ASP A 92 19.10 0.08 -16.58
N LYS A 93 17.80 -0.06 -16.89
CA LYS A 93 17.35 -0.78 -18.08
C LYS A 93 17.58 0.01 -19.36
N TYR A 94 17.46 1.34 -19.30
CA TYR A 94 17.61 2.27 -20.42
C TYR A 94 18.57 3.41 -20.10
N PRO A 95 19.89 3.11 -19.97
CA PRO A 95 20.88 4.09 -19.53
C PRO A 95 21.02 5.30 -20.46
N GLN A 96 20.66 5.15 -21.74
CA GLN A 96 20.66 6.27 -22.70
C GLN A 96 19.63 7.35 -22.38
N TYR A 97 18.59 7.05 -21.60
CA TYR A 97 17.56 8.01 -21.17
C TYR A 97 17.70 8.43 -19.72
N ALA A 98 18.69 7.93 -18.99
CA ALA A 98 18.82 8.16 -17.55
C ALA A 98 18.84 9.65 -17.18
N ASP A 99 19.55 10.47 -17.98
CA ASP A 99 19.67 11.92 -17.77
C ASP A 99 18.41 12.69 -18.22
N LEU A 100 17.52 12.09 -18.99
CA LEU A 100 16.25 12.69 -19.41
C LEU A 100 15.13 12.48 -18.39
N ILE A 101 15.29 11.55 -17.43
CA ILE A 101 14.31 11.28 -16.38
C ILE A 101 14.71 12.06 -15.13
N GLN A 102 14.07 13.20 -14.92
CA GLN A 102 14.28 14.07 -13.76
C GLN A 102 13.27 13.79 -12.67
N TYR A 103 13.71 13.78 -11.42
CA TYR A 103 12.86 13.48 -10.26
C TYR A 103 12.76 14.68 -9.32
N GLU A 104 11.55 15.06 -8.96
CA GLU A 104 11.26 16.18 -8.05
C GLU A 104 10.46 15.64 -6.84
N ASN A 105 11.18 15.48 -5.71
CA ASN A 105 10.56 15.14 -4.43
C ASN A 105 10.08 16.41 -3.73
N LEU A 106 8.77 16.54 -3.52
CA LEU A 106 8.18 17.71 -2.86
C LEU A 106 8.34 17.68 -1.33
N GLY A 107 8.62 16.51 -0.71
CA GLY A 107 8.78 16.38 0.74
C GLY A 107 7.52 16.72 1.54
N LEU A 108 6.35 16.45 0.97
CA LEU A 108 5.03 16.70 1.55
C LEU A 108 4.35 15.35 1.91
N SER A 109 3.21 15.39 2.57
CA SER A 109 2.34 14.19 2.65
C SER A 109 1.59 14.02 1.32
N GLY A 110 1.62 12.82 0.73
CA GLY A 110 0.96 12.52 -0.55
C GLY A 110 -0.54 12.77 -0.57
N THR A 111 -1.18 12.72 0.61
CA THR A 111 -2.62 12.92 0.80
C THR A 111 -3.00 14.36 1.18
N SER A 112 -2.02 15.25 1.39
CA SER A 112 -2.25 16.60 1.89
C SER A 112 -2.76 17.56 0.81
N ASP A 113 -3.49 18.59 1.25
CA ASP A 113 -3.92 19.70 0.38
C ASP A 113 -2.74 20.53 -0.13
N GLU A 114 -1.62 20.56 0.62
CA GLU A 114 -0.38 21.17 0.19
C GLU A 114 0.22 20.45 -1.02
N TYR A 115 0.19 19.11 -1.03
CA TYR A 115 0.65 18.32 -2.17
C TYR A 115 -0.23 18.55 -3.39
N LYS A 116 -1.57 18.47 -3.23
CA LYS A 116 -2.53 18.76 -4.31
C LYS A 116 -2.27 20.14 -4.91
N SER A 117 -2.21 21.17 -4.06
CA SER A 117 -1.97 22.54 -4.49
C SER A 117 -0.61 22.73 -5.17
N ALA A 118 0.44 22.05 -4.71
CA ALA A 118 1.76 22.12 -5.32
C ALA A 118 1.76 21.54 -6.73
N ILE A 119 1.12 20.39 -6.95
CA ILE A 119 0.99 19.75 -8.27
C ILE A 119 0.14 20.64 -9.20
N GLU A 120 -1.02 21.10 -8.76
CA GLU A 120 -1.90 21.98 -9.55
C GLU A 120 -1.19 23.27 -9.97
N ASN A 121 -0.49 23.91 -9.04
CA ASN A 121 0.28 25.12 -9.35
C ASN A 121 1.42 24.84 -10.32
N ALA A 122 2.11 23.70 -10.20
CA ALA A 122 3.16 23.34 -11.14
C ALA A 122 2.62 23.12 -12.57
N ILE A 123 1.47 22.46 -12.70
CA ILE A 123 0.79 22.26 -13.99
C ILE A 123 0.28 23.61 -14.54
N ALA A 124 -0.39 24.43 -13.72
CA ALA A 124 -0.98 25.68 -14.14
C ALA A 124 0.07 26.74 -14.56
N ASN A 125 1.21 26.78 -13.86
CA ASN A 125 2.30 27.71 -14.21
C ASN A 125 3.06 27.28 -15.46
N GLY A 126 3.05 26.00 -15.81
CA GLY A 126 3.79 25.46 -16.94
C GLY A 126 5.31 25.72 -16.83
N GLY A 127 5.98 25.78 -17.96
CA GLY A 127 7.41 26.08 -18.06
C GLY A 127 8.29 24.84 -18.21
N ASP A 128 9.62 25.04 -18.13
CA ASP A 128 10.60 23.99 -18.46
C ASP A 128 10.56 22.76 -17.53
N LYS A 129 9.98 22.90 -16.35
CA LYS A 129 9.87 21.84 -15.35
C LYS A 129 8.43 21.46 -15.04
N VAL A 130 7.53 21.59 -16.01
CA VAL A 130 6.14 21.16 -15.83
C VAL A 130 6.11 19.65 -15.51
N PRO A 131 5.27 19.21 -14.54
CA PRO A 131 5.14 17.79 -14.27
C PRO A 131 4.75 17.01 -15.52
N SER A 132 5.57 16.05 -15.91
CA SER A 132 5.29 15.11 -17.01
C SER A 132 4.57 13.88 -16.47
N ILE A 133 5.03 13.36 -15.33
CA ILE A 133 4.41 12.27 -14.58
C ILE A 133 4.18 12.77 -13.17
N ILE A 134 2.99 12.55 -12.63
CA ILE A 134 2.67 12.80 -11.23
C ILE A 134 2.39 11.49 -10.51
N ALA A 135 2.94 11.35 -9.31
CA ALA A 135 2.56 10.30 -8.40
C ALA A 135 1.30 10.72 -7.64
N CYS A 136 0.34 9.83 -7.53
CA CYS A 136 -0.92 10.04 -6.83
C CYS A 136 -1.07 8.94 -5.79
N ASP A 137 -1.06 9.31 -4.51
CA ASP A 137 -1.45 8.39 -3.45
C ASP A 137 -2.90 7.95 -3.67
N ASP A 138 -3.22 6.71 -3.36
CA ASP A 138 -4.55 6.12 -3.55
C ASP A 138 -5.67 7.02 -2.99
N ASP A 139 -5.51 7.54 -1.78
CA ASP A 139 -6.54 8.38 -1.14
C ASP A 139 -6.86 9.68 -1.92
N VAL A 140 -5.99 10.10 -2.85
CA VAL A 140 -6.17 11.30 -3.67
C VAL A 140 -6.05 11.05 -5.18
N ALA A 141 -5.82 9.80 -5.59
CA ALA A 141 -5.56 9.48 -6.99
C ALA A 141 -6.75 9.86 -7.88
N LEU A 142 -7.99 9.56 -7.49
CA LEU A 142 -9.17 9.88 -8.27
C LEU A 142 -9.36 11.40 -8.45
N TYR A 143 -8.95 12.22 -7.48
CA TYR A 143 -8.96 13.68 -7.61
C TYR A 143 -8.10 14.14 -8.81
N PHE A 144 -6.90 13.59 -8.96
CA PHE A 144 -6.02 13.93 -10.07
C PHE A 144 -6.43 13.24 -11.38
N LEU A 145 -6.76 11.93 -11.33
CA LEU A 145 -7.07 11.15 -12.51
C LEU A 145 -8.37 11.59 -13.20
N ASN A 146 -9.33 12.16 -12.48
CA ASN A 146 -10.53 12.78 -13.04
C ASN A 146 -10.23 14.06 -13.83
N SER A 147 -9.04 14.67 -13.64
CA SER A 147 -8.67 15.90 -14.33
C SER A 147 -8.47 15.68 -15.83
N GLU A 148 -8.89 16.67 -16.63
CA GLU A 148 -8.59 16.72 -18.07
C GLU A 148 -7.09 16.90 -18.35
N ALA A 149 -6.31 17.38 -17.36
CA ALA A 149 -4.86 17.51 -17.46
C ALA A 149 -4.13 16.15 -17.48
N ILE A 150 -4.78 15.04 -17.14
CA ILE A 150 -4.19 13.71 -17.20
C ILE A 150 -4.68 12.98 -18.45
N VAL A 151 -3.72 12.53 -19.26
CA VAL A 151 -4.02 11.84 -20.52
C VAL A 151 -4.31 10.34 -20.29
N PRO A 152 -5.20 9.74 -21.09
CA PRO A 152 -5.38 8.28 -21.08
C PRO A 152 -4.10 7.55 -21.45
N VAL A 153 -3.85 6.38 -20.84
CA VAL A 153 -2.64 5.60 -21.12
C VAL A 153 -2.60 5.03 -22.53
N GLU A 154 -3.77 4.80 -23.16
CA GLU A 154 -3.85 4.41 -24.58
C GLU A 154 -3.34 5.50 -25.52
N ASP A 155 -3.48 6.78 -25.16
CA ASP A 155 -2.93 7.91 -25.93
C ASP A 155 -1.40 7.98 -25.87
N LEU A 156 -0.79 7.23 -24.94
CA LEU A 156 0.65 7.02 -24.83
C LEU A 156 1.13 5.78 -25.61
N GLY A 157 0.21 5.03 -26.23
CA GLY A 157 0.51 3.77 -26.92
C GLY A 157 0.57 2.54 -26.01
N ILE A 158 0.20 2.65 -24.73
CA ILE A 158 0.10 1.52 -23.82
C ILE A 158 -1.27 0.85 -24.02
N THR A 159 -1.28 -0.39 -24.49
CA THR A 159 -2.51 -1.14 -24.80
C THR A 159 -2.92 -2.06 -23.64
N ALA A 160 -4.19 -2.50 -23.65
CA ALA A 160 -4.72 -3.39 -22.62
C ALA A 160 -3.91 -4.71 -22.49
N ASP A 161 -3.39 -5.25 -23.59
CA ASP A 161 -2.56 -6.45 -23.56
C ASP A 161 -1.27 -6.25 -22.76
N MET A 162 -0.71 -5.02 -22.74
CA MET A 162 0.53 -4.71 -22.04
C MET A 162 0.37 -4.74 -20.51
N TYR A 163 -0.81 -4.38 -20.00
CA TYR A 163 -1.11 -4.40 -18.56
C TYR A 163 -2.07 -5.53 -18.15
N SER A 164 -2.22 -6.55 -18.98
CA SER A 164 -3.11 -7.70 -18.71
C SER A 164 -2.73 -8.50 -17.46
N ASN A 165 -1.49 -8.39 -17.00
CA ASN A 165 -1.02 -8.99 -15.76
C ASN A 165 -1.32 -8.15 -14.50
N ALA A 166 -1.85 -6.93 -14.62
CA ALA A 166 -2.24 -6.12 -13.47
C ALA A 166 -3.42 -6.76 -12.72
N TYR A 167 -3.50 -6.55 -11.41
CA TYR A 167 -4.70 -6.94 -10.65
C TYR A 167 -5.86 -6.04 -11.06
N GLN A 168 -7.00 -6.65 -11.36
CA GLN A 168 -8.12 -5.97 -12.02
C GLN A 168 -8.62 -4.76 -11.23
N TYR A 169 -8.66 -4.83 -9.90
CA TYR A 169 -9.14 -3.72 -9.08
C TYR A 169 -8.34 -2.43 -9.27
N THR A 170 -7.03 -2.53 -9.57
CA THR A 170 -6.18 -1.35 -9.80
C THR A 170 -6.48 -0.69 -11.15
N VAL A 171 -6.83 -1.49 -12.14
CA VAL A 171 -7.26 -1.02 -13.47
C VAL A 171 -8.64 -0.39 -13.39
N ASP A 172 -9.58 -1.06 -12.70
CA ASP A 172 -10.94 -0.55 -12.53
C ASP A 172 -10.94 0.80 -11.80
N TYR A 173 -10.16 0.91 -10.71
CA TYR A 173 -10.02 2.12 -9.91
C TYR A 173 -9.52 3.32 -10.74
N ALA A 174 -8.52 3.13 -11.60
CA ALA A 174 -7.93 4.21 -12.40
C ALA A 174 -8.60 4.39 -13.77
N THR A 175 -9.72 3.68 -14.04
CA THR A 175 -10.49 3.81 -15.27
C THR A 175 -11.60 4.83 -15.09
N ILE A 176 -11.44 6.00 -15.71
CA ILE A 176 -12.37 7.12 -15.64
C ILE A 176 -13.08 7.25 -17.00
N ASP A 177 -14.40 7.21 -17.00
CA ASP A 177 -15.21 7.29 -18.23
C ASP A 177 -14.79 6.28 -19.32
N GLY A 178 -14.41 5.08 -18.89
CA GLY A 178 -13.98 3.98 -19.76
C GLY A 178 -12.57 4.13 -20.33
N LYS A 179 -11.75 5.04 -19.78
CA LYS A 179 -10.36 5.26 -20.16
C LYS A 179 -9.44 5.07 -18.96
N LEU A 180 -8.40 4.26 -19.09
CA LEU A 180 -7.39 4.14 -18.05
C LEU A 180 -6.55 5.41 -18.00
N LYS A 181 -6.55 6.11 -16.87
CA LYS A 181 -5.88 7.41 -16.68
C LYS A 181 -4.63 7.34 -15.83
N GLY A 182 -4.41 6.24 -15.13
CA GLY A 182 -3.23 6.04 -14.29
C GLY A 182 -2.85 4.58 -14.18
N MET A 183 -1.59 4.31 -13.85
CA MET A 183 -1.07 2.97 -13.65
C MET A 183 -0.35 2.89 -12.31
N CYS A 184 -0.47 1.76 -11.64
CA CYS A 184 0.11 1.52 -10.33
C CYS A 184 1.17 0.42 -10.41
N TRP A 185 2.38 0.64 -9.87
CA TRP A 185 3.40 -0.41 -9.86
C TRP A 185 3.24 -1.41 -8.73
N GLN A 186 2.55 -1.04 -7.65
CA GLN A 186 2.31 -1.89 -6.50
C GLN A 186 0.82 -2.19 -6.35
N ALA A 187 0.49 -3.42 -6.01
CA ALA A 187 -0.82 -3.77 -5.49
C ALA A 187 -0.74 -3.80 -3.96
N THR A 188 -1.82 -3.42 -3.29
CA THR A 188 -1.79 -3.23 -1.83
C THR A 188 -2.95 -3.95 -1.12
N PRO A 189 -3.13 -5.26 -1.36
CA PRO A 189 -4.15 -6.03 -0.67
C PRO A 189 -3.89 -6.03 0.84
N GLY A 190 -4.94 -5.80 1.60
CA GLY A 190 -4.93 -5.86 3.04
C GLY A 190 -5.04 -7.28 3.58
N CYS A 191 -4.50 -7.47 4.79
CA CYS A 191 -4.54 -8.71 5.56
C CYS A 191 -4.71 -8.40 7.05
N PHE A 192 -5.02 -9.41 7.85
CA PHE A 192 -4.88 -9.36 9.29
C PHE A 192 -3.50 -9.90 9.69
N ILE A 193 -2.65 -9.00 10.22
CA ILE A 193 -1.28 -9.30 10.68
C ILE A 193 -1.33 -9.48 12.19
N TYR A 194 -0.90 -10.64 12.70
CA TYR A 194 -1.03 -10.99 14.09
C TYR A 194 0.31 -11.38 14.73
N ARG A 195 0.40 -11.27 16.06
CA ARG A 195 1.50 -11.73 16.90
C ARG A 195 1.42 -13.25 17.11
N THR A 196 2.41 -13.96 16.59
CA THR A 196 2.46 -15.44 16.66
C THR A 196 2.65 -15.97 18.07
N ASP A 197 3.39 -15.26 18.91
CA ASP A 197 3.56 -15.62 20.32
C ASP A 197 2.25 -15.48 21.12
N ILE A 198 1.51 -14.40 20.93
CA ILE A 198 0.19 -14.19 21.55
C ILE A 198 -0.81 -15.23 21.02
N ALA A 199 -0.84 -15.47 19.69
CA ALA A 199 -1.71 -16.49 19.09
C ALA A 199 -1.46 -17.88 19.71
N LYS A 200 -0.18 -18.25 19.86
CA LYS A 200 0.20 -19.54 20.44
C LYS A 200 -0.19 -19.66 21.90
N GLU A 201 0.00 -18.60 22.68
CA GLU A 201 -0.35 -18.54 24.09
C GLU A 201 -1.87 -18.62 24.30
N VAL A 202 -2.64 -17.81 23.58
CA VAL A 202 -4.07 -17.62 23.83
C VAL A 202 -4.94 -18.58 23.02
N LEU A 203 -4.62 -18.78 21.74
CA LEU A 203 -5.41 -19.64 20.83
C LEU A 203 -4.86 -21.05 20.70
N GLY A 204 -3.65 -21.31 21.25
CA GLY A 204 -2.97 -22.61 21.17
C GLY A 204 -2.37 -22.90 19.79
N THR A 205 -2.32 -21.93 18.90
CA THR A 205 -1.79 -22.07 17.54
C THR A 205 -1.24 -20.76 17.02
N ASP A 206 -0.18 -20.84 16.20
CA ASP A 206 0.38 -19.73 15.42
C ASP A 206 0.29 -20.00 13.90
N ASP A 207 -0.38 -21.08 13.51
CA ASP A 207 -0.62 -21.47 12.12
C ASP A 207 -1.63 -20.52 11.47
N PRO A 208 -1.30 -19.85 10.33
CA PRO A 208 -2.19 -18.86 9.70
C PRO A 208 -3.56 -19.41 9.32
N ALA A 209 -3.63 -20.64 8.82
CA ALA A 209 -4.91 -21.24 8.42
C ALA A 209 -5.83 -21.51 9.63
N LYS A 210 -5.22 -21.80 10.80
CA LYS A 210 -5.99 -21.97 12.04
C LYS A 210 -6.34 -20.65 12.69
N VAL A 211 -5.42 -19.67 12.68
CA VAL A 211 -5.74 -18.31 13.18
C VAL A 211 -6.85 -17.67 12.35
N GLN A 212 -6.90 -17.93 11.04
CA GLN A 212 -7.98 -17.47 10.17
C GLN A 212 -9.37 -17.89 10.69
N GLU A 213 -9.51 -19.08 11.28
CA GLU A 213 -10.80 -19.53 11.82
C GLU A 213 -11.28 -18.69 13.03
N TYR A 214 -10.37 -18.04 13.74
CA TYR A 214 -10.68 -17.15 14.87
C TYR A 214 -11.00 -15.71 14.43
N VAL A 215 -10.72 -15.36 13.17
CA VAL A 215 -10.91 -14.01 12.63
C VAL A 215 -11.62 -13.99 11.28
N LYS A 216 -12.33 -15.05 10.91
CA LYS A 216 -12.93 -15.28 9.59
C LYS A 216 -14.11 -14.37 9.24
N ASP A 217 -14.78 -13.84 10.24
CA ASP A 217 -15.90 -12.92 10.14
C ASP A 217 -15.91 -11.99 11.36
N TRP A 218 -16.69 -10.92 11.30
CA TRP A 218 -16.72 -9.90 12.35
C TRP A 218 -17.27 -10.38 13.69
N ASP A 219 -18.20 -11.35 13.71
CA ASP A 219 -18.73 -11.92 14.95
C ASP A 219 -17.65 -12.78 15.63
N THR A 220 -17.02 -13.67 14.88
CA THR A 220 -15.90 -14.50 15.38
C THR A 220 -14.71 -13.64 15.81
N PHE A 221 -14.48 -12.53 15.13
CA PHE A 221 -13.44 -11.54 15.49
C PHE A 221 -13.70 -10.92 16.88
N LEU A 222 -14.96 -10.56 17.18
CA LEU A 222 -15.34 -10.04 18.51
C LEU A 222 -15.25 -11.10 19.61
N ASP A 223 -15.62 -12.35 19.32
CA ASP A 223 -15.46 -13.47 20.28
C ASP A 223 -13.96 -13.70 20.59
N THR A 224 -13.10 -13.56 19.58
CA THR A 224 -11.65 -13.62 19.76
C THR A 224 -11.14 -12.42 20.52
N ALA A 225 -11.70 -11.23 20.32
CA ALA A 225 -11.33 -10.02 21.06
C ALA A 225 -11.64 -10.16 22.55
N GLU A 226 -12.78 -10.77 22.90
CA GLU A 226 -13.09 -11.09 24.31
C GLU A 226 -12.10 -12.11 24.89
N THR A 227 -11.71 -13.13 24.11
CA THR A 227 -10.71 -14.13 24.53
C THR A 227 -9.34 -13.50 24.77
N MET A 228 -8.91 -12.60 23.88
CA MET A 228 -7.66 -11.84 24.05
C MET A 228 -7.70 -10.95 25.29
N LYS A 229 -8.82 -10.23 25.53
CA LYS A 229 -9.01 -9.40 26.73
C LYS A 229 -8.91 -10.20 28.01
N GLN A 230 -9.53 -11.40 28.06
CA GLN A 230 -9.45 -12.28 29.24
C GLN A 230 -8.03 -12.78 29.52
N ALA A 231 -7.19 -12.89 28.49
CA ALA A 231 -5.79 -13.24 28.61
C ALA A 231 -4.89 -12.02 28.91
N GLY A 232 -5.42 -10.81 28.93
CA GLY A 232 -4.69 -9.58 29.23
C GLY A 232 -4.16 -8.82 28.00
N TYR A 233 -4.58 -9.23 26.79
CA TYR A 233 -4.18 -8.62 25.54
C TYR A 233 -5.28 -7.75 24.95
N LYS A 234 -4.90 -6.82 24.05
CA LYS A 234 -5.81 -6.07 23.20
C LYS A 234 -5.92 -6.74 21.83
N MET A 235 -7.11 -6.71 21.24
CA MET A 235 -7.32 -7.27 19.90
C MET A 235 -6.68 -6.40 18.81
N LEU A 236 -6.87 -5.07 18.89
CA LEU A 236 -6.33 -4.04 18.01
C LEU A 236 -5.78 -2.87 18.83
N SER A 237 -5.02 -1.98 18.19
CA SER A 237 -4.55 -0.74 18.84
C SER A 237 -5.69 0.27 19.04
N GLY A 238 -6.49 0.48 18.01
CA GLY A 238 -7.65 1.36 18.07
C GLY A 238 -8.87 0.86 17.31
N PRO A 239 -10.08 1.37 17.61
CA PRO A 239 -11.28 1.01 16.87
C PRO A 239 -11.19 1.36 15.37
N SER A 240 -10.44 2.42 15.03
CA SER A 240 -10.23 2.87 13.64
C SER A 240 -9.43 1.88 12.79
N ASP A 241 -8.69 0.94 13.39
CA ASP A 241 -7.95 -0.07 12.63
C ASP A 241 -8.88 -0.96 11.79
N ALA A 242 -10.14 -1.15 12.22
CA ALA A 242 -11.13 -1.94 11.48
C ALA A 242 -11.85 -1.15 10.36
N LYS A 243 -11.60 0.15 10.22
CA LYS A 243 -12.34 1.00 9.26
C LYS A 243 -12.19 0.54 7.82
N LYS A 244 -10.97 0.52 7.30
CA LYS A 244 -10.69 0.16 5.90
C LYS A 244 -11.30 -1.20 5.52
N PRO A 245 -11.05 -2.31 6.24
CA PRO A 245 -11.63 -3.60 5.87
C PRO A 245 -13.17 -3.63 5.90
N ILE A 246 -13.82 -2.82 6.72
CA ILE A 246 -15.28 -2.75 6.74
C ILE A 246 -15.80 -1.88 5.60
N ILE A 247 -15.29 -0.64 5.45
CA ILE A 247 -15.86 0.30 4.48
C ILE A 247 -15.57 -0.06 3.01
N ASP A 248 -14.52 -0.85 2.74
CA ASP A 248 -14.26 -1.35 1.38
C ASP A 248 -15.33 -2.37 0.90
N GLN A 249 -16.20 -2.83 1.80
CA GLN A 249 -17.34 -3.69 1.46
C GLN A 249 -18.57 -2.89 1.02
N ARG A 250 -18.46 -1.61 0.76
CA ARG A 250 -19.56 -0.76 0.28
C ARG A 250 -20.24 -1.34 -0.96
N THR A 251 -21.54 -1.13 -1.03
CA THR A 251 -22.39 -1.50 -2.16
C THR A 251 -22.89 -0.28 -2.94
N SER A 252 -22.54 0.92 -2.50
CA SER A 252 -22.81 2.19 -3.17
C SER A 252 -21.67 3.19 -2.94
N ALA A 253 -21.51 4.14 -3.86
CA ALA A 253 -20.57 5.23 -3.70
C ALA A 253 -21.05 6.25 -2.66
N TRP A 254 -20.12 6.99 -2.04
CA TRP A 254 -20.47 8.12 -1.17
C TRP A 254 -21.32 9.19 -1.89
N VAL A 255 -21.06 9.39 -3.17
CA VAL A 255 -21.81 10.35 -4.00
C VAL A 255 -22.18 9.70 -5.32
N GLU A 256 -23.47 9.75 -5.65
CA GLU A 256 -24.00 9.35 -6.96
C GLU A 256 -24.92 10.44 -7.50
N ASN A 257 -24.65 10.94 -8.70
CA ASN A 257 -25.44 11.98 -9.34
C ASN A 257 -25.66 13.21 -8.42
N ASP A 258 -24.57 13.73 -7.82
CA ASP A 258 -24.56 14.85 -6.87
C ASP A 258 -25.38 14.60 -5.58
N THR A 259 -25.79 13.38 -5.32
CA THR A 259 -26.53 12.99 -4.11
C THR A 259 -25.64 12.14 -3.21
N VAL A 260 -25.60 12.51 -1.92
CA VAL A 260 -24.84 11.78 -0.89
C VAL A 260 -25.62 10.53 -0.46
N ASN A 261 -24.92 9.40 -0.50
CA ASN A 261 -25.42 8.12 0.00
C ASN A 261 -24.69 7.72 1.28
N ILE A 262 -25.43 7.29 2.27
CA ILE A 262 -24.87 6.61 3.44
C ILE A 262 -25.07 5.12 3.26
N ASP A 263 -24.06 4.44 2.75
CA ASP A 263 -24.11 2.98 2.61
C ASP A 263 -24.30 2.31 3.97
N PRO A 264 -25.09 1.23 4.08
CA PRO A 264 -25.30 0.51 5.34
C PRO A 264 -24.01 0.14 6.07
N VAL A 265 -22.93 -0.15 5.34
CA VAL A 265 -21.62 -0.51 5.90
C VAL A 265 -21.03 0.61 6.76
N ILE A 266 -21.39 1.87 6.51
CA ILE A 266 -20.94 3.00 7.33
C ILE A 266 -21.54 2.90 8.74
N THR A 267 -22.81 2.53 8.83
CA THR A 267 -23.50 2.29 10.11
C THR A 267 -22.93 1.04 10.80
N GLU A 268 -22.68 -0.02 10.04
CA GLU A 268 -22.06 -1.24 10.55
C GLU A 268 -20.67 -0.97 11.14
N TYR A 269 -19.85 -0.15 10.46
CA TYR A 269 -18.54 0.26 10.99
C TYR A 269 -18.68 1.07 12.29
N LEU A 270 -19.58 2.06 12.34
CA LEU A 270 -19.80 2.86 13.55
C LEU A 270 -20.19 1.99 14.76
N GLU A 271 -21.11 1.05 14.55
CA GLU A 271 -21.53 0.11 15.58
C GLU A 271 -20.41 -0.86 15.98
N PHE A 272 -19.62 -1.33 15.02
CA PHE A 272 -18.49 -2.21 15.27
C PHE A 272 -17.38 -1.51 16.06
N ALA A 273 -17.01 -0.30 15.66
CA ALA A 273 -16.03 0.53 16.36
C ALA A 273 -16.47 0.80 17.81
N LYS A 274 -17.77 1.06 18.01
CA LYS A 274 -18.36 1.23 19.36
C LYS A 274 -18.26 -0.05 20.19
N LYS A 275 -18.49 -1.23 19.62
CA LYS A 275 -18.31 -2.52 20.31
C LYS A 275 -16.86 -2.74 20.71
N LEU A 276 -15.91 -2.41 19.85
CA LEU A 276 -14.47 -2.49 20.18
C LEU A 276 -14.11 -1.56 21.34
N TYR A 277 -14.64 -0.34 21.33
CA TYR A 277 -14.40 0.65 22.36
C TYR A 277 -15.03 0.25 23.71
N ASP A 278 -16.33 -0.05 23.73
CA ASP A 278 -17.08 -0.40 24.95
C ASP A 278 -16.61 -1.73 25.55
N GLY A 279 -16.23 -2.67 24.69
CA GLY A 279 -15.61 -3.93 25.09
C GLY A 279 -14.21 -3.79 25.68
N GLU A 280 -13.59 -2.60 25.58
CA GLU A 280 -12.20 -2.37 25.96
C GLU A 280 -11.21 -3.32 25.23
N TYR A 281 -11.54 -3.68 23.97
CA TYR A 281 -10.76 -4.60 23.16
C TYR A 281 -9.55 -3.92 22.50
N THR A 282 -9.43 -2.60 22.62
CA THR A 282 -8.36 -1.78 22.06
C THR A 282 -7.74 -0.87 23.11
N ASN A 283 -6.59 -0.27 22.79
CA ASN A 283 -5.97 0.78 23.59
C ASN A 283 -6.57 2.18 23.29
N ASN A 284 -7.51 2.25 22.37
CA ASN A 284 -8.14 3.47 21.88
C ASN A 284 -7.15 4.49 21.29
N ASN A 285 -6.04 4.01 20.73
CA ASN A 285 -5.09 4.84 20.02
C ASN A 285 -5.62 5.17 18.62
N ALA A 286 -5.56 6.43 18.24
CA ALA A 286 -5.83 6.82 16.86
C ALA A 286 -4.73 6.26 15.95
N GLN A 287 -5.12 5.79 14.77
CA GLN A 287 -4.19 5.31 13.76
C GLN A 287 -3.15 6.40 13.44
N TRP A 288 -1.89 6.01 13.27
CA TRP A 288 -0.73 6.90 13.05
C TRP A 288 -0.29 7.74 14.26
N SER A 289 -0.95 7.66 15.41
CA SER A 289 -0.47 8.33 16.64
C SER A 289 0.78 7.64 17.22
N ASP A 290 1.49 8.33 18.11
CA ASP A 290 2.62 7.77 18.83
C ASP A 290 2.21 6.54 19.67
N GLY A 291 1.00 6.54 20.23
CA GLY A 291 0.43 5.42 20.96
C GLY A 291 0.24 4.20 20.07
N TRP A 292 -0.36 4.40 18.91
CA TRP A 292 -0.56 3.35 17.91
C TRP A 292 0.78 2.75 17.44
N ASN A 293 1.79 3.60 17.18
CA ASN A 293 3.13 3.15 16.81
C ASN A 293 3.84 2.37 17.95
N THR A 294 3.59 2.75 19.20
CA THR A 294 4.14 2.05 20.37
C THR A 294 3.54 0.67 20.53
N ASP A 295 2.26 0.51 20.21
CA ASP A 295 1.51 -0.73 20.33
C ASP A 295 2.02 -1.87 19.42
N PHE A 296 2.81 -1.56 18.39
CA PHE A 296 3.45 -2.62 17.58
C PHE A 296 4.33 -3.56 18.41
N THR A 297 4.90 -3.08 19.50
CA THR A 297 5.77 -3.88 20.38
C THR A 297 5.13 -4.16 21.75
N ALA A 298 3.88 -3.76 21.97
CA ALA A 298 3.12 -3.95 23.20
C ALA A 298 2.20 -5.19 23.13
N ASP A 299 1.26 -5.26 24.08
CA ASP A 299 0.33 -6.39 24.26
C ASP A 299 -0.90 -6.28 23.33
N VAL A 300 -0.66 -6.01 22.04
CA VAL A 300 -1.68 -5.97 20.99
C VAL A 300 -1.54 -7.19 20.09
N PHE A 301 -2.66 -7.90 19.91
CA PHE A 301 -2.69 -9.15 19.14
C PHE A 301 -2.47 -8.92 17.65
N GLY A 302 -3.13 -7.94 17.05
CA GLY A 302 -3.03 -7.79 15.61
C GLY A 302 -3.35 -6.40 15.07
N TYR A 303 -3.17 -6.28 13.77
CA TYR A 303 -3.41 -5.08 12.97
C TYR A 303 -4.02 -5.48 11.63
N PHE A 304 -4.91 -4.67 11.14
CA PHE A 304 -5.22 -4.66 9.72
C PHE A 304 -4.14 -3.86 9.01
N GLY A 305 -3.47 -4.47 8.06
CA GLY A 305 -2.37 -3.85 7.30
C GLY A 305 -2.29 -4.42 5.89
N CYS A 306 -1.63 -3.70 5.01
CA CYS A 306 -1.42 -4.12 3.63
C CYS A 306 0.05 -4.50 3.40
N THR A 307 0.45 -4.60 2.13
CA THR A 307 1.76 -5.10 1.73
C THR A 307 2.92 -4.26 2.27
N TRP A 308 2.89 -2.93 2.06
CA TRP A 308 3.91 -2.00 2.56
C TRP A 308 3.91 -1.86 4.08
N PHE A 309 2.82 -2.22 4.75
CA PHE A 309 2.70 -2.12 6.20
C PHE A 309 3.77 -2.92 6.95
N THR A 310 4.17 -4.07 6.39
CA THR A 310 5.15 -4.99 7.00
C THR A 310 6.58 -4.45 6.99
N TYR A 311 6.95 -3.60 6.06
CA TYR A 311 8.31 -3.05 5.97
C TYR A 311 8.39 -1.55 6.27
N TRP A 312 7.26 -0.83 6.16
CA TRP A 312 7.23 0.62 6.37
C TRP A 312 6.65 1.02 7.72
N SER A 313 5.52 0.43 8.14
CA SER A 313 4.78 0.86 9.34
C SER A 313 5.15 0.07 10.58
N ILE A 314 5.35 -1.26 10.48
CA ILE A 314 5.74 -2.06 11.64
C ILE A 314 7.15 -1.67 12.05
N ASN A 315 7.25 -0.80 13.06
CA ASN A 315 8.52 -0.30 13.59
C ASN A 315 9.21 -1.31 14.52
N ASP A 316 9.23 -2.56 14.12
CA ASP A 316 9.86 -3.65 14.85
C ASP A 316 11.25 -3.91 14.28
N LYS A 317 12.29 -3.67 15.06
CA LYS A 317 13.69 -3.76 14.61
C LYS A 317 14.30 -5.06 15.02
N GLU A 318 15.23 -5.56 14.21
CA GLU A 318 16.05 -6.69 14.54
C GLU A 318 16.68 -6.53 15.93
N GLY A 319 16.46 -7.52 16.79
CA GLY A 319 16.89 -7.52 18.19
C GLY A 319 15.84 -7.04 19.20
N SER A 320 14.66 -6.58 18.78
CA SER A 320 13.52 -6.40 19.67
C SER A 320 12.89 -7.74 20.04
N GLU A 321 12.16 -7.77 21.18
CA GLU A 321 11.51 -9.01 21.64
C GLU A 321 10.39 -9.50 20.72
N THR A 322 9.85 -8.62 19.88
CA THR A 322 8.71 -8.89 18.99
C THR A 322 9.10 -9.12 17.54
N TYR A 323 10.37 -8.84 17.19
CA TYR A 323 10.86 -9.02 15.83
C TYR A 323 10.77 -10.47 15.36
N GLY A 324 10.20 -10.67 14.18
CA GLY A 324 9.98 -12.01 13.62
C GLY A 324 8.90 -12.83 14.33
N LYS A 325 8.12 -12.22 15.23
CA LYS A 325 7.00 -12.88 15.91
C LYS A 325 5.65 -12.42 15.32
N ARG A 326 5.58 -12.38 13.99
CA ARG A 326 4.35 -12.05 13.29
C ARG A 326 4.09 -13.02 12.15
N ASN A 327 2.83 -13.16 11.81
CA ASN A 327 2.37 -13.80 10.60
C ASN A 327 1.07 -13.12 10.17
N MET A 328 0.49 -13.55 9.06
CA MET A 328 -0.76 -12.97 8.57
C MET A 328 -1.72 -14.02 8.05
N CYS A 329 -2.98 -13.64 8.03
CA CYS A 329 -4.05 -14.36 7.35
C CYS A 329 -4.97 -13.35 6.66
N GLN A 330 -5.95 -13.81 5.88
CA GLN A 330 -6.88 -12.92 5.17
C GLN A 330 -7.58 -11.94 6.12
N GLY A 331 -8.04 -12.43 7.29
CA GLY A 331 -8.94 -11.71 8.19
C GLY A 331 -10.41 -11.89 7.83
N PRO A 332 -11.31 -11.06 8.38
CA PRO A 332 -12.75 -11.19 8.16
C PRO A 332 -13.18 -10.95 6.71
N THR A 333 -12.43 -10.10 6.00
CA THR A 333 -12.73 -9.70 4.63
C THR A 333 -11.48 -9.26 3.90
N THR A 334 -11.57 -9.12 2.58
CA THR A 334 -10.49 -8.54 1.75
C THR A 334 -10.73 -7.05 1.57
N TYR A 335 -9.66 -6.29 1.53
CA TYR A 335 -9.69 -4.84 1.33
C TYR A 335 -8.36 -4.39 0.71
N HIS A 336 -8.31 -3.15 0.25
CA HIS A 336 -7.06 -2.52 -0.17
C HIS A 336 -6.66 -1.41 0.79
N TRP A 337 -5.38 -1.04 0.75
CA TRP A 337 -4.93 0.13 1.48
C TRP A 337 -3.71 0.78 0.81
N GLY A 338 -3.94 1.96 0.23
CA GLY A 338 -2.90 2.73 -0.42
C GLY A 338 -2.52 2.19 -1.79
N GLY A 339 -1.32 2.51 -2.21
CA GLY A 339 -0.78 2.32 -3.54
C GLY A 339 -0.49 3.66 -4.20
N THR A 340 0.39 3.65 -5.19
CA THR A 340 0.78 4.87 -5.88
C THR A 340 0.46 4.76 -7.36
N TYR A 341 -0.46 5.59 -7.82
CA TYR A 341 -0.82 5.70 -9.23
C TYR A 341 0.05 6.75 -9.93
N LEU A 342 0.47 6.47 -11.14
CA LEU A 342 1.23 7.36 -12.01
C LEU A 342 0.33 7.86 -13.12
N GLY A 343 0.08 9.17 -13.14
CA GLY A 343 -0.65 9.86 -14.20
C GLY A 343 0.31 10.69 -15.07
N VAL A 344 0.10 10.68 -16.39
CA VAL A 344 0.87 11.51 -17.33
C VAL A 344 0.08 12.76 -17.68
N THR A 345 0.72 13.93 -17.57
CA THR A 345 0.05 15.19 -17.88
C THR A 345 -0.03 15.45 -19.39
N ASP A 346 -1.02 16.22 -19.81
CA ASP A 346 -1.20 16.65 -21.21
C ASP A 346 -0.04 17.54 -21.69
N GLN A 347 0.65 18.24 -20.76
CA GLN A 347 1.79 19.10 -21.01
C GLN A 347 3.14 18.34 -21.05
N CYS A 348 3.13 17.02 -20.91
CA CYS A 348 4.33 16.19 -21.02
C CYS A 348 4.99 16.41 -22.41
N PRO A 349 6.24 16.93 -22.47
CA PRO A 349 6.90 17.23 -23.74
C PRO A 349 7.38 15.96 -24.47
N ASN A 350 7.56 14.86 -23.74
CA ASN A 350 8.08 13.61 -24.25
C ASN A 350 7.21 12.43 -23.77
N LYS A 351 6.07 12.27 -24.45
CA LYS A 351 5.09 11.22 -24.09
C LYS A 351 5.62 9.81 -24.33
N GLU A 352 6.54 9.62 -25.29
CA GLU A 352 7.18 8.33 -25.55
C GLU A 352 8.06 7.91 -24.37
N LEU A 353 8.84 8.84 -23.79
CA LEU A 353 9.64 8.56 -22.60
C LEU A 353 8.77 8.34 -21.36
N ALA A 354 7.69 9.10 -21.20
CA ALA A 354 6.73 8.88 -20.12
C ALA A 354 6.05 7.51 -20.23
N ALA A 355 5.65 7.11 -21.44
CA ALA A 355 5.12 5.77 -21.71
C ALA A 355 6.11 4.66 -21.35
N LEU A 356 7.39 4.84 -21.72
CA LEU A 356 8.45 3.89 -21.40
C LEU A 356 8.65 3.73 -19.89
N VAL A 357 8.59 4.83 -19.14
CA VAL A 357 8.66 4.82 -17.66
C VAL A 357 7.47 4.07 -17.07
N LEU A 358 6.24 4.39 -17.47
CA LEU A 358 5.04 3.72 -16.98
C LEU A 358 5.05 2.23 -17.32
N TYR A 359 5.35 1.89 -18.57
CA TYR A 359 5.42 0.50 -18.99
C TYR A 359 6.44 -0.29 -18.16
N THR A 360 7.64 0.26 -17.99
CA THR A 360 8.72 -0.43 -17.29
C THR A 360 8.39 -0.68 -15.83
N LEU A 361 7.78 0.28 -15.15
CA LEU A 361 7.44 0.16 -13.73
C LEU A 361 6.13 -0.60 -13.48
N CYS A 362 5.17 -0.55 -14.42
CA CYS A 362 3.81 -1.06 -14.16
C CYS A 362 3.41 -2.27 -15.01
N CYS A 363 4.19 -2.62 -16.06
CA CYS A 363 3.84 -3.70 -16.98
C CYS A 363 4.95 -4.72 -17.18
N ASP A 364 6.23 -4.29 -17.17
CA ASP A 364 7.37 -5.13 -17.49
C ASP A 364 7.61 -6.18 -16.39
N THR A 365 7.25 -7.41 -16.66
CA THR A 365 7.31 -8.52 -15.70
C THR A 365 8.70 -8.76 -15.14
N ASP A 366 9.76 -8.64 -15.94
CA ASP A 366 11.14 -8.87 -15.46
C ASP A 366 11.61 -7.74 -14.53
N THR A 367 11.27 -6.48 -14.84
CA THR A 367 11.57 -5.35 -13.96
C THR A 367 10.78 -5.46 -12.66
N MET A 368 9.49 -5.78 -12.72
CA MET A 368 8.64 -5.90 -11.54
C MET A 368 9.04 -7.10 -10.66
N TYR A 369 9.45 -8.22 -11.27
CA TYR A 369 10.04 -9.35 -10.54
C TYR A 369 11.29 -8.90 -9.75
N LYS A 370 12.23 -8.24 -10.43
CA LYS A 370 13.47 -7.75 -9.80
C LYS A 370 13.17 -6.75 -8.68
N LEU A 371 12.27 -5.81 -8.93
CA LEU A 371 11.86 -4.81 -7.94
C LEU A 371 11.32 -5.49 -6.69
N SER A 372 10.39 -6.42 -6.84
CA SER A 372 9.79 -7.14 -5.71
C SER A 372 10.81 -7.97 -4.92
N ASP A 373 11.70 -8.69 -5.60
CA ASP A 373 12.76 -9.50 -4.95
C ASP A 373 13.74 -8.64 -4.13
N GLU A 374 14.03 -7.43 -4.59
CA GLU A 374 14.99 -6.52 -3.94
C GLU A 374 14.37 -5.64 -2.85
N THR A 375 13.07 -5.33 -2.93
CA THR A 375 12.42 -4.35 -2.04
C THR A 375 11.33 -4.93 -1.14
N LEU A 376 10.88 -6.16 -1.39
CA LEU A 376 9.71 -6.80 -0.79
C LEU A 376 8.38 -6.10 -1.14
N ASP A 377 8.38 -5.20 -2.13
CA ASP A 377 7.14 -4.62 -2.65
C ASP A 377 6.28 -5.70 -3.31
N PHE A 378 4.99 -5.69 -3.04
CA PHE A 378 4.04 -6.55 -3.76
C PHE A 378 3.61 -5.87 -5.05
N VAL A 379 4.25 -6.28 -6.14
CA VAL A 379 4.08 -5.63 -7.44
C VAL A 379 2.73 -5.94 -8.10
N ASN A 380 2.21 -4.97 -8.83
CA ASN A 380 0.95 -5.08 -9.56
C ASN A 380 1.14 -5.85 -10.89
N ASN A 381 1.69 -7.07 -10.80
CA ASN A 381 1.93 -7.94 -11.95
C ASN A 381 1.84 -9.41 -11.51
N LYS A 382 0.76 -10.08 -11.88
CA LYS A 382 0.46 -11.48 -11.51
C LYS A 382 1.56 -12.43 -11.93
N ALA A 383 2.06 -12.31 -13.16
CA ALA A 383 3.11 -13.17 -13.67
C ALA A 383 4.45 -13.02 -12.91
N ALA A 384 4.79 -11.79 -12.49
CA ALA A 384 5.96 -11.55 -11.64
C ALA A 384 5.78 -12.17 -10.25
N VAL A 385 4.60 -12.02 -9.64
CA VAL A 385 4.28 -12.59 -8.33
C VAL A 385 4.27 -14.12 -8.37
N GLU A 386 3.63 -14.73 -9.36
CA GLU A 386 3.63 -16.19 -9.56
C GLU A 386 5.06 -16.73 -9.70
N LYS A 387 5.89 -16.03 -10.47
CA LYS A 387 7.30 -16.40 -10.63
C LYS A 387 8.09 -16.27 -9.32
N LEU A 388 7.89 -15.21 -8.53
CA LEU A 388 8.51 -15.06 -7.21
C LEU A 388 8.15 -16.22 -6.27
N ILE A 389 6.86 -16.58 -6.23
CA ILE A 389 6.37 -17.72 -5.45
C ILE A 389 7.03 -19.03 -5.91
N ALA A 390 7.08 -19.28 -7.21
CA ALA A 390 7.68 -20.46 -7.79
C ALA A 390 9.20 -20.56 -7.52
N ASP A 391 9.88 -19.43 -7.52
CA ASP A 391 11.32 -19.32 -7.21
C ASP A 391 11.62 -19.33 -5.70
N GLY A 392 10.59 -19.42 -4.83
CA GLY A 392 10.75 -19.42 -3.36
C GLY A 392 11.23 -18.09 -2.80
N LYS A 393 10.89 -16.98 -3.47
CA LYS A 393 11.21 -15.60 -3.06
C LYS A 393 10.11 -15.01 -2.19
N GLY A 394 10.40 -13.90 -1.49
CA GLY A 394 9.43 -13.11 -0.74
C GLY A 394 9.35 -13.45 0.75
N GLU A 395 10.33 -14.18 1.33
CA GLU A 395 10.40 -14.37 2.77
C GLU A 395 10.58 -13.01 3.48
N SER A 396 9.74 -12.77 4.50
CA SER A 396 9.79 -11.53 5.29
C SER A 396 10.40 -11.78 6.67
N PRO A 397 11.51 -11.13 7.03
CA PRO A 397 12.10 -11.23 8.35
C PRO A 397 11.15 -10.77 9.48
N VAL A 398 10.34 -9.74 9.23
CA VAL A 398 9.34 -9.25 10.19
C VAL A 398 8.25 -10.29 10.47
N LEU A 399 7.98 -11.14 9.49
CA LEU A 399 7.04 -12.26 9.59
C LEU A 399 7.73 -13.57 10.02
N GLY A 400 8.93 -13.50 10.61
CA GLY A 400 9.64 -14.69 11.06
C GLY A 400 10.10 -15.62 9.94
N GLY A 401 10.28 -15.11 8.74
CA GLY A 401 10.63 -15.86 7.54
C GLY A 401 9.41 -16.42 6.78
N ALA A 402 8.19 -16.12 7.21
CA ALA A 402 7.01 -16.49 6.44
C ALA A 402 6.95 -15.70 5.12
N ASN A 403 6.43 -16.33 4.08
CA ASN A 403 6.23 -15.74 2.76
C ASN A 403 4.78 -15.29 2.61
N PRO A 404 4.49 -13.97 2.50
CA PRO A 404 3.14 -13.45 2.40
C PRO A 404 2.58 -13.41 0.97
N LEU A 405 3.39 -13.64 -0.06
CA LEU A 405 3.04 -13.39 -1.46
C LEU A 405 1.76 -14.09 -1.90
N GLN A 406 1.57 -15.38 -1.50
CA GLN A 406 0.36 -16.12 -1.86
C GLN A 406 -0.89 -15.52 -1.19
N THR A 407 -0.80 -15.18 0.10
CA THR A 407 -1.92 -14.56 0.83
C THR A 407 -2.32 -13.22 0.21
N TRP A 408 -1.33 -12.40 -0.15
CA TRP A 408 -1.57 -11.13 -0.82
C TRP A 408 -2.18 -11.33 -2.22
N ALA A 409 -1.65 -12.28 -3.01
CA ALA A 409 -2.19 -12.58 -4.33
C ALA A 409 -3.65 -13.03 -4.26
N ASP A 410 -3.97 -13.95 -3.34
CA ASP A 410 -5.33 -14.47 -3.15
C ASP A 410 -6.31 -13.37 -2.70
N ASN A 411 -5.85 -12.40 -1.93
CA ASN A 411 -6.65 -11.27 -1.48
C ASN A 411 -6.84 -10.24 -2.60
N ALA A 412 -5.78 -9.91 -3.35
CA ALA A 412 -5.84 -8.93 -4.44
C ALA A 412 -6.87 -9.29 -5.52
N GLU A 413 -7.07 -10.59 -5.80
CA GLU A 413 -8.07 -11.07 -6.75
C GLU A 413 -9.53 -10.85 -6.31
N LYS A 414 -9.76 -10.55 -5.04
CA LYS A 414 -11.10 -10.40 -4.46
C LYS A 414 -11.50 -8.96 -4.16
N ILE A 415 -10.57 -8.02 -4.32
CA ILE A 415 -10.81 -6.59 -4.06
C ILE A 415 -11.71 -6.03 -5.15
N ASN A 416 -12.65 -5.19 -4.74
CA ASN A 416 -13.54 -4.45 -5.63
C ASN A 416 -13.62 -2.99 -5.19
N LEU A 417 -13.17 -2.06 -6.03
CA LEU A 417 -13.16 -0.62 -5.78
C LEU A 417 -14.12 0.16 -6.68
N GLN A 418 -15.11 -0.50 -7.27
CA GLN A 418 -16.04 0.13 -8.21
C GLN A 418 -16.86 1.29 -7.62
N TYR A 419 -16.91 1.41 -6.29
CA TYR A 419 -17.64 2.47 -5.58
C TYR A 419 -16.72 3.56 -5.03
N ALA A 420 -15.42 3.51 -5.33
CA ALA A 420 -14.49 4.56 -4.96
C ALA A 420 -14.76 5.85 -5.73
N THR A 421 -14.64 6.98 -5.05
CA THR A 421 -14.85 8.30 -5.61
C THR A 421 -13.80 9.30 -5.09
N GLU A 422 -13.68 10.43 -5.75
CA GLU A 422 -12.80 11.54 -5.33
C GLU A 422 -13.18 12.12 -3.95
N TYR A 423 -14.38 11.83 -3.45
CA TYR A 423 -14.87 12.29 -2.14
C TYR A 423 -14.41 11.38 -0.99
N ASP A 424 -13.97 10.17 -1.28
CA ASP A 424 -13.73 9.12 -0.27
C ASP A 424 -12.77 9.57 0.83
N SER A 425 -11.64 10.18 0.49
CA SER A 425 -10.65 10.64 1.47
C SER A 425 -11.25 11.61 2.49
N THR A 426 -11.97 12.62 1.99
CA THR A 426 -12.60 13.64 2.85
C THR A 426 -13.74 13.07 3.68
N PHE A 427 -14.63 12.25 3.06
CA PHE A 427 -15.80 11.71 3.77
C PHE A 427 -15.42 10.63 4.78
N ASN A 428 -14.37 9.87 4.50
CA ASN A 428 -13.76 8.96 5.48
C ASN A 428 -13.16 9.72 6.68
N GLY A 429 -12.63 10.93 6.48
CA GLY A 429 -12.23 11.82 7.58
C GLY A 429 -13.42 12.31 8.42
N TYR A 430 -14.56 12.60 7.79
CA TYR A 430 -15.80 12.93 8.52
C TYR A 430 -16.35 11.73 9.29
N LEU A 431 -16.23 10.53 8.73
CA LEU A 431 -16.57 9.29 9.41
C LEU A 431 -15.69 9.06 10.65
N ASP A 432 -14.38 9.33 10.57
CA ASP A 432 -13.47 9.22 11.71
C ASP A 432 -13.91 10.16 12.85
N ASN A 433 -14.19 11.43 12.54
CA ASN A 433 -14.65 12.39 13.53
C ASN A 433 -15.97 11.95 14.21
N ALA A 434 -16.92 11.45 13.44
CA ALA A 434 -18.20 10.98 13.94
C ALA A 434 -18.06 9.70 14.79
N SER A 435 -17.18 8.76 14.34
CA SER A 435 -16.86 7.54 15.07
C SER A 435 -16.24 7.81 16.43
N GLU A 436 -15.26 8.73 16.50
CA GLU A 436 -14.62 9.12 17.75
C GLU A 436 -15.63 9.74 18.74
N ALA A 437 -16.46 10.65 18.26
CA ALA A 437 -17.50 11.29 19.08
C ALA A 437 -18.57 10.29 19.56
N TYR A 438 -18.89 9.30 18.72
CA TYR A 438 -19.84 8.23 19.11
C TYR A 438 -19.19 7.24 20.09
N ASN A 439 -17.97 6.82 19.86
CA ASN A 439 -17.22 5.93 20.76
C ASN A 439 -17.06 6.54 22.15
N SER A 440 -16.67 7.81 22.25
CA SER A 440 -16.54 8.53 23.53
C SER A 440 -17.88 8.83 24.23
N GLY A 441 -18.99 8.65 23.53
CA GLY A 441 -20.35 8.94 24.05
C GLY A 441 -20.72 10.42 24.02
N GLU A 442 -20.02 11.26 23.27
CA GLU A 442 -20.43 12.62 22.93
C GLU A 442 -21.72 12.56 22.09
N LEU A 443 -21.70 11.78 21.01
CA LEU A 443 -22.89 11.36 20.26
C LEU A 443 -23.50 10.13 20.93
N LYS A 444 -24.83 10.08 21.04
CA LYS A 444 -25.52 9.05 21.84
C LYS A 444 -25.99 7.85 21.07
N THR A 445 -26.25 8.03 19.79
CA THR A 445 -26.79 7.00 18.90
C THR A 445 -25.99 6.97 17.61
N VAL A 446 -26.08 5.86 16.89
CA VAL A 446 -25.51 5.74 15.55
C VAL A 446 -26.16 6.74 14.58
N ASP A 447 -27.44 7.04 14.76
CA ASP A 447 -28.16 8.06 13.98
C ASP A 447 -27.59 9.45 14.21
N ASP A 448 -27.17 9.80 15.46
CA ASP A 448 -26.49 11.07 15.75
C ASP A 448 -25.13 11.14 15.01
N ALA A 449 -24.41 10.03 14.94
CA ALA A 449 -23.13 9.96 14.22
C ALA A 449 -23.33 10.11 12.70
N VAL A 450 -24.32 9.45 12.12
CA VAL A 450 -24.71 9.62 10.71
C VAL A 450 -25.16 11.07 10.43
N ALA A 451 -25.95 11.65 11.31
CA ALA A 451 -26.37 13.05 11.19
C ALA A 451 -25.16 14.02 11.21
N LYS A 452 -24.15 13.71 12.05
CA LYS A 452 -22.90 14.49 12.10
C LYS A 452 -22.10 14.39 10.80
N ILE A 453 -21.99 13.21 10.19
CA ILE A 453 -21.36 13.04 8.87
C ILE A 453 -22.08 13.89 7.83
N LYS A 454 -23.42 13.80 7.76
CA LYS A 454 -24.24 14.57 6.83
C LYS A 454 -24.08 16.09 7.03
N GLU A 455 -24.01 16.57 8.28
CA GLU A 455 -23.74 17.96 8.62
C GLU A 455 -22.38 18.42 8.04
N LEU A 456 -21.30 17.65 8.29
CA LEU A 456 -19.96 17.99 7.81
C LEU A 456 -19.88 18.01 6.28
N ILE A 457 -20.53 17.05 5.62
CA ILE A 457 -20.61 17.03 4.16
C ILE A 457 -21.32 18.26 3.63
N LYS A 458 -22.47 18.61 4.21
CA LYS A 458 -23.28 19.77 3.79
C LYS A 458 -22.52 21.09 3.97
N ASP A 459 -21.72 21.20 5.05
CA ASP A 459 -20.93 22.40 5.32
C ASP A 459 -19.76 22.52 4.34
N GLY A 460 -19.12 21.40 3.98
CA GLY A 460 -17.98 21.37 3.07
C GLY A 460 -18.35 21.41 1.57
N TYR A 461 -19.51 20.85 1.19
CA TYR A 461 -19.90 20.62 -0.20
C TYR A 461 -21.31 21.12 -0.48
N GLN A 462 -21.45 22.43 -0.77
CA GLN A 462 -22.75 23.08 -1.01
C GLN A 462 -23.41 22.68 -2.34
N ASN A 463 -22.68 22.06 -3.23
CA ASN A 463 -23.16 21.56 -4.53
C ASN A 463 -23.78 20.16 -4.42
N LEU A 464 -23.60 19.46 -3.29
CA LEU A 464 -24.15 18.13 -3.09
C LEU A 464 -25.51 18.17 -2.40
N THR A 465 -26.39 17.27 -2.82
CA THR A 465 -27.68 17.01 -2.16
C THR A 465 -27.45 16.04 -0.99
N VAL A 466 -27.77 16.49 0.23
CA VAL A 466 -27.67 15.69 1.46
C VAL A 466 -29.09 15.54 2.03
N GLU A 467 -29.67 14.33 1.94
CA GLU A 467 -31.02 14.00 2.44
C GLU A 467 -31.03 13.51 3.89
#